data_d9a229816745a781b6671b4091ce8ad2
#
_entry.id   d9a229816745a781b6671b4091ce8ad2
#
_cell.length_a   1.000
_cell.length_b   1.000
_cell.length_c   1.000
_cell.angle_alpha   90.00
_cell.angle_beta   90.00
_cell.angle_gamma   90.00
#
_symmetry.space_group_name_H-M   'P 1'
#
loop_
_entity.id
_entity.type
_entity.pdbx_description
1 polymer ?
#
loop_
_entity_poly.entity_id
_entity_poly.type
_entity_poly.pdbx_seq_one_letter_code
_entity_poly.pdbx_strand_id
1 'polypeptide(L)'
;MRILCAVDGSEQAQWGVQALEAFAEREPQEVTLLHVVDPSLLKAGSGRNPVAAKRVLTAMEKAGALLLRDAERAARVALGQAATSPHTRLQTILAHGPFAKTIATHATRTKADLILMGCRGLSDIRGFLLGSTSRQVAAITPCPLLVLKQSLTTLRRVTLAVDDSSPSRRAARFLRNRVLPNTAEVTILTATESPVTDLAARYLSESQLAALTRPAMERAADLLDKLHDEFLKAGYAVTTVVRMDHVIDTIVKQVEADRSDLLVIGARDLTKSERLHLGSVSETLLRHTPCSVLIVRGVRG
;
A
#
# COMPACT_ATOMS: atom_id res chain seq x y z
N MET A 1 -10.82 6.10 11.40
CA MET A 1 -9.54 5.49 10.92
C MET A 1 -8.36 6.28 11.44
N ARG A 2 -7.26 5.62 11.85
CA ARG A 2 -5.99 6.25 12.25
C ARG A 2 -4.97 6.05 11.14
N ILE A 3 -4.39 7.15 10.66
CA ILE A 3 -3.44 7.13 9.54
C ILE A 3 -2.07 7.54 10.05
N LEU A 4 -1.03 6.78 9.72
CA LEU A 4 0.36 7.16 9.90
C LEU A 4 0.97 7.48 8.54
N CYS A 5 1.44 8.71 8.36
CA CYS A 5 2.12 9.14 7.13
C CYS A 5 3.63 9.28 7.42
N ALA A 6 4.46 8.47 6.77
CA ALA A 6 5.91 8.54 6.88
C ALA A 6 6.45 9.58 5.90
N VAL A 7 7.21 10.57 6.42
CA VAL A 7 7.74 11.70 5.65
C VAL A 7 9.25 11.81 5.81
N ASP A 8 9.97 12.01 4.69
CA ASP A 8 11.43 12.17 4.67
C ASP A 8 11.90 13.40 3.90
N GLY A 9 10.96 14.20 3.37
CA GLY A 9 11.23 15.39 2.57
C GLY A 9 11.38 15.12 1.08
N SER A 10 11.31 13.87 0.63
CA SER A 10 11.27 13.54 -0.80
C SER A 10 9.94 13.95 -1.43
N GLU A 11 9.93 14.13 -2.74
CA GLU A 11 8.71 14.37 -3.52
C GLU A 11 7.69 13.25 -3.31
N GLN A 12 8.15 12.01 -3.28
CA GLN A 12 7.32 10.84 -3.07
C GLN A 12 6.67 10.80 -1.67
N ALA A 13 7.38 11.29 -0.65
CA ALA A 13 6.79 11.44 0.68
C ALA A 13 5.72 12.55 0.72
N GLN A 14 5.89 13.61 -0.10
CA GLN A 14 4.85 14.65 -0.26
C GLN A 14 3.58 14.07 -0.87
N TRP A 15 3.68 13.13 -1.81
CA TRP A 15 2.50 12.41 -2.33
C TRP A 15 1.75 11.67 -1.22
N GLY A 16 2.46 11.14 -0.21
CA GLY A 16 1.85 10.53 0.97
C GLY A 16 1.02 11.53 1.77
N VAL A 17 1.49 12.75 1.92
CA VAL A 17 0.74 13.83 2.60
C VAL A 17 -0.44 14.29 1.74
N GLN A 18 -0.25 14.46 0.44
CA GLN A 18 -1.33 14.84 -0.49
C GLN A 18 -2.42 13.77 -0.54
N ALA A 19 -2.07 12.49 -0.44
CA ALA A 19 -3.04 11.40 -0.43
C ALA A 19 -4.03 11.45 0.75
N LEU A 20 -3.76 12.23 1.79
CA LEU A 20 -4.73 12.50 2.87
C LEU A 20 -6.02 13.14 2.35
N GLU A 21 -5.98 13.87 1.23
CA GLU A 21 -7.15 14.44 0.57
C GLU A 21 -8.16 13.35 0.15
N ALA A 22 -7.67 12.23 -0.39
CA ALA A 22 -8.52 11.09 -0.76
C ALA A 22 -9.24 10.44 0.43
N PHE A 23 -8.78 10.70 1.66
CA PHE A 23 -9.36 10.19 2.89
C PHE A 23 -10.10 11.25 3.71
N ALA A 24 -10.10 12.52 3.28
CA ALA A 24 -10.67 13.64 4.03
C ALA A 24 -12.17 13.46 4.29
N GLU A 25 -12.94 13.00 3.29
CA GLU A 25 -14.38 12.72 3.42
C GLU A 25 -14.71 11.64 4.47
N ARG A 26 -13.75 10.78 4.79
CA ARG A 26 -13.88 9.73 5.80
C ARG A 26 -13.56 10.20 7.22
N GLU A 27 -13.26 11.47 7.41
CA GLU A 27 -12.91 12.11 8.68
C GLU A 27 -11.99 11.23 9.54
N PRO A 28 -10.70 11.10 9.19
CA PRO A 28 -9.79 10.26 9.95
C PRO A 28 -9.71 10.73 11.41
N GLN A 29 -9.85 9.81 12.36
CA GLN A 29 -9.80 10.13 13.80
C GLN A 29 -8.43 10.70 14.22
N GLU A 30 -7.36 10.18 13.60
CA GLU A 30 -6.01 10.60 13.90
C GLU A 30 -5.13 10.50 12.66
N VAL A 31 -4.36 11.55 12.41
CA VAL A 31 -3.30 11.56 11.40
C VAL A 31 -1.98 11.86 12.11
N THR A 32 -1.05 10.90 12.03
CA THR A 32 0.31 11.03 12.57
C THR A 32 1.30 11.22 11.44
N LEU A 33 1.97 12.35 11.37
CA LEU A 33 3.10 12.59 10.49
C LEU A 33 4.37 12.16 11.21
N LEU A 34 5.08 11.18 10.66
CA LEU A 34 6.26 10.59 11.27
C LEU A 34 7.50 10.86 10.42
N HIS A 35 8.48 11.56 10.98
CA HIS A 35 9.83 11.62 10.43
C HIS A 35 10.78 10.79 11.31
N VAL A 36 11.66 10.03 10.68
CA VAL A 36 12.63 9.18 11.37
C VAL A 36 14.04 9.65 11.07
N VAL A 37 14.83 9.88 12.10
CA VAL A 37 16.27 10.11 12.03
C VAL A 37 16.97 8.81 12.43
N ASP A 38 17.86 8.29 11.56
CA ASP A 38 18.64 7.10 11.88
C ASP A 38 20.08 7.48 12.27
N PRO A 39 20.42 7.48 13.58
CA PRO A 39 21.76 7.80 14.05
C PRO A 39 22.83 6.78 13.61
N SER A 40 22.43 5.57 13.20
CA SER A 40 23.38 4.53 12.78
C SER A 40 24.13 4.92 11.49
N LEU A 41 23.51 5.78 10.66
CA LEU A 41 24.14 6.31 9.45
C LEU A 41 25.39 7.16 9.76
N LEU A 42 25.44 7.77 10.95
CA LEU A 42 26.59 8.57 11.38
C LEU A 42 27.81 7.71 11.75
N LYS A 43 27.59 6.46 12.20
CA LYS A 43 28.67 5.55 12.56
C LYS A 43 29.52 5.12 11.36
N ALA A 44 28.93 5.11 10.19
CA ALA A 44 29.61 4.72 8.95
C ALA A 44 30.47 5.84 8.33
N GLY A 45 30.15 7.12 8.59
CA GLY A 45 30.74 8.26 7.88
C GLY A 45 31.56 9.25 8.73
N SER A 46 31.32 9.37 10.03
CA SER A 46 31.87 10.46 10.85
C SER A 46 33.16 10.15 11.60
N GLY A 47 33.78 9.00 11.36
CA GLY A 47 35.00 8.61 12.06
C GLY A 47 34.80 8.57 13.59
N ARG A 48 35.92 8.57 14.35
CA ARG A 48 35.90 8.48 15.81
C ARG A 48 35.64 9.81 16.55
N ASN A 49 35.03 10.82 15.89
CA ASN A 49 34.81 12.13 16.52
C ASN A 49 33.37 12.26 17.06
N PRO A 50 33.15 12.06 18.36
CA PRO A 50 31.81 12.11 18.97
C PRO A 50 31.19 13.53 18.95
N VAL A 51 31.99 14.58 18.93
CA VAL A 51 31.51 15.97 18.89
C VAL A 51 30.93 16.29 17.51
N ALA A 52 31.63 15.87 16.46
CA ALA A 52 31.14 16.03 15.09
C ALA A 52 29.85 15.21 14.87
N ALA A 53 29.79 13.97 15.33
CA ALA A 53 28.60 13.13 15.25
C ALA A 53 27.40 13.77 15.97
N LYS A 54 27.58 14.32 17.16
CA LYS A 54 26.52 15.04 17.89
C LYS A 54 26.02 16.28 17.14
N ARG A 55 26.93 17.07 16.54
CA ARG A 55 26.54 18.24 15.74
C ARG A 55 25.71 17.85 14.52
N VAL A 56 26.10 16.78 13.81
CA VAL A 56 25.36 16.28 12.65
C VAL A 56 23.99 15.76 13.08
N LEU A 57 23.91 15.00 14.15
CA LEU A 57 22.61 14.53 14.69
C LEU A 57 21.68 15.69 15.02
N THR A 58 22.19 16.71 15.73
CA THR A 58 21.38 17.92 16.07
C THR A 58 20.92 18.66 14.80
N ALA A 59 21.76 18.69 13.74
CA ALA A 59 21.36 19.28 12.47
C ALA A 59 20.25 18.46 11.78
N MET A 60 20.35 17.13 11.79
CA MET A 60 19.32 16.25 11.25
C MET A 60 17.99 16.40 12.01
N GLU A 61 18.03 16.50 13.33
CA GLU A 61 16.84 16.72 14.17
C GLU A 61 16.17 18.07 13.86
N LYS A 62 16.95 19.14 13.72
CA LYS A 62 16.44 20.47 13.33
C LYS A 62 15.83 20.45 11.95
N ALA A 63 16.49 19.82 10.96
CA ALA A 63 15.96 19.66 9.62
C ALA A 63 14.66 18.84 9.63
N GLY A 64 14.61 17.73 10.39
CA GLY A 64 13.41 16.90 10.56
C GLY A 64 12.25 17.65 11.20
N ALA A 65 12.53 18.52 12.18
CA ALA A 65 11.49 19.34 12.81
C ALA A 65 10.91 20.38 11.83
N LEU A 66 11.74 20.99 10.97
CA LEU A 66 11.26 21.89 9.91
C LEU A 66 10.42 21.15 8.88
N LEU A 67 10.89 19.99 8.42
CA LEU A 67 10.18 19.12 7.49
C LEU A 67 8.80 18.73 8.05
N LEU A 68 8.70 18.36 9.32
CA LEU A 68 7.43 18.03 9.96
C LEU A 68 6.47 19.21 10.01
N ARG A 69 6.96 20.44 10.25
CA ARG A 69 6.13 21.65 10.19
C ARG A 69 5.58 21.91 8.80
N ASP A 70 6.39 21.70 7.76
CA ASP A 70 5.95 21.87 6.38
C ASP A 70 4.95 20.77 5.99
N ALA A 71 5.21 19.52 6.38
CA ALA A 71 4.30 18.40 6.18
C ALA A 71 2.96 18.61 6.95
N GLU A 72 2.99 19.18 8.15
CA GLU A 72 1.79 19.51 8.92
C GLU A 72 0.93 20.56 8.19
N ARG A 73 1.56 21.62 7.66
CA ARG A 73 0.84 22.62 6.87
C ARG A 73 0.19 21.98 5.61
N ALA A 74 0.94 21.16 4.90
CA ALA A 74 0.42 20.46 3.72
C ALA A 74 -0.72 19.49 4.09
N ALA A 75 -0.60 18.76 5.20
CA ALA A 75 -1.64 17.85 5.68
C ALA A 75 -2.93 18.59 6.06
N ARG A 76 -2.83 19.78 6.68
CA ARG A 76 -4.00 20.62 6.98
C ARG A 76 -4.72 21.06 5.71
N VAL A 77 -3.96 21.41 4.66
CA VAL A 77 -4.53 21.75 3.35
C VAL A 77 -5.22 20.54 2.73
N ALA A 78 -4.55 19.38 2.69
CA ALA A 78 -5.09 18.15 2.10
C ALA A 78 -6.35 17.64 2.83
N LEU A 79 -6.40 17.76 4.15
CA LEU A 79 -7.56 17.37 4.96
C LEU A 79 -8.72 18.40 4.86
N GLY A 80 -8.44 19.64 4.45
CA GLY A 80 -9.46 20.68 4.32
C GLY A 80 -10.28 20.86 5.61
N GLN A 81 -11.61 20.76 5.51
CA GLN A 81 -12.50 20.90 6.68
C GLN A 81 -12.28 19.81 7.73
N ALA A 82 -11.86 18.60 7.35
CA ALA A 82 -11.55 17.55 8.31
C ALA A 82 -10.41 17.94 9.26
N ALA A 83 -9.46 18.79 8.82
CA ALA A 83 -8.37 19.27 9.69
C ALA A 83 -8.84 20.13 10.87
N THR A 84 -10.02 20.73 10.79
CA THR A 84 -10.64 21.57 11.84
C THR A 84 -11.74 20.86 12.61
N SER A 85 -12.08 19.63 12.19
CA SER A 85 -13.07 18.80 12.88
C SER A 85 -12.57 18.43 14.28
N PRO A 86 -13.41 18.51 15.31
CA PRO A 86 -13.06 18.09 16.67
C PRO A 86 -12.79 16.57 16.75
N HIS A 87 -13.17 15.83 15.72
CA HIS A 87 -13.00 14.37 15.61
C HIS A 87 -11.67 13.98 14.99
N THR A 88 -10.95 14.91 14.33
CA THR A 88 -9.67 14.64 13.65
C THR A 88 -8.50 15.24 14.45
N ARG A 89 -7.61 14.37 14.92
CA ARG A 89 -6.38 14.78 15.58
C ARG A 89 -5.21 14.68 14.61
N LEU A 90 -4.54 15.81 14.34
CA LEU A 90 -3.29 15.85 13.58
C LEU A 90 -2.11 16.02 14.56
N GLN A 91 -1.11 15.13 14.48
CA GLN A 91 0.10 15.21 15.31
C GLN A 91 1.36 14.92 14.49
N THR A 92 2.49 15.44 14.96
CA THR A 92 3.81 15.21 14.36
C THR A 92 4.71 14.48 15.35
N ILE A 93 5.52 13.54 14.85
CA ILE A 93 6.48 12.76 15.64
C ILE A 93 7.83 12.77 14.94
N LEU A 94 8.87 13.23 15.64
CA LEU A 94 10.26 13.01 15.29
C LEU A 94 10.75 11.79 16.08
N ALA A 95 11.14 10.74 15.38
CA ALA A 95 11.59 9.48 15.98
C ALA A 95 13.03 9.13 15.60
N HIS A 96 13.69 8.30 16.41
CA HIS A 96 15.06 7.87 16.17
C HIS A 96 15.13 6.34 16.00
N GLY A 97 15.97 5.89 15.07
CA GLY A 97 16.27 4.47 14.85
C GLY A 97 16.20 4.04 13.39
N PRO A 98 16.38 2.75 13.11
CA PRO A 98 16.29 2.21 11.76
C PRO A 98 14.92 2.47 11.15
N PHE A 99 14.88 3.05 9.96
CA PHE A 99 13.66 3.59 9.33
C PHE A 99 12.48 2.63 9.37
N ALA A 100 12.58 1.48 8.74
CA ALA A 100 11.46 0.56 8.59
C ALA A 100 10.94 0.03 9.94
N LYS A 101 11.86 -0.34 10.86
CA LYS A 101 11.51 -0.83 12.19
C LYS A 101 10.82 0.25 13.01
N THR A 102 11.30 1.48 12.93
CA THR A 102 10.75 2.63 13.66
C THR A 102 9.35 2.95 13.16
N ILE A 103 9.13 2.97 11.83
CA ILE A 103 7.80 3.17 11.22
C ILE A 103 6.82 2.09 11.71
N ALA A 104 7.19 0.80 11.61
CA ALA A 104 6.33 -0.31 12.05
C ALA A 104 6.03 -0.26 13.56
N THR A 105 7.01 0.11 14.39
CA THR A 105 6.84 0.28 15.84
C THR A 105 5.86 1.41 16.16
N HIS A 106 5.99 2.56 15.49
CA HIS A 106 5.07 3.68 15.67
C HIS A 106 3.67 3.36 15.17
N ALA A 107 3.52 2.66 14.04
CA ALA A 107 2.22 2.18 13.58
C ALA A 107 1.52 1.28 14.62
N THR A 108 2.29 0.42 15.31
CA THR A 108 1.75 -0.38 16.42
C THR A 108 1.34 0.48 17.61
N ARG A 109 2.18 1.44 18.04
CA ARG A 109 1.93 2.32 19.19
C ARG A 109 0.72 3.22 19.00
N THR A 110 0.59 3.84 17.82
CA THR A 110 -0.54 4.70 17.46
C THR A 110 -1.78 3.90 17.07
N LYS A 111 -1.67 2.58 17.04
CA LYS A 111 -2.74 1.69 16.54
C LYS A 111 -3.19 2.10 15.14
N ALA A 112 -2.26 2.45 14.28
CA ALA A 112 -2.57 2.86 12.92
C ALA A 112 -3.37 1.79 12.18
N ASP A 113 -4.41 2.22 11.49
CA ASP A 113 -5.22 1.39 10.59
C ASP A 113 -4.64 1.38 9.18
N LEU A 114 -3.84 2.40 8.83
CA LEU A 114 -3.22 2.57 7.52
C LEU A 114 -1.89 3.33 7.65
N ILE A 115 -0.86 2.85 6.95
CA ILE A 115 0.38 3.60 6.74
C ILE A 115 0.36 4.16 5.31
N LEU A 116 0.69 5.45 5.17
CA LEU A 116 0.97 6.10 3.88
C LEU A 116 2.47 6.36 3.77
N MET A 117 3.08 6.01 2.65
CA MET A 117 4.47 6.36 2.37
C MET A 117 4.77 6.40 0.87
N GLY A 118 5.77 7.18 0.49
CA GLY A 118 6.29 7.19 -0.88
C GLY A 118 6.96 5.87 -1.26
N CYS A 119 6.97 5.55 -2.53
CA CYS A 119 7.66 4.35 -3.04
C CYS A 119 9.17 4.44 -2.92
N ARG A 120 9.74 5.64 -2.88
CA ARG A 120 11.18 5.95 -2.73
C ARG A 120 11.38 7.06 -1.72
N GLY A 121 12.60 7.17 -1.18
CA GLY A 121 13.04 8.24 -0.31
C GLY A 121 14.21 9.02 -0.90
N LEU A 122 14.78 9.96 -0.13
CA LEU A 122 15.88 10.84 -0.54
C LEU A 122 17.16 10.08 -0.92
N SER A 123 17.41 8.92 -0.34
CA SER A 123 18.64 8.13 -0.51
C SER A 123 18.57 7.11 -1.64
N ASP A 124 17.44 6.97 -2.32
CA ASP A 124 17.26 5.93 -3.32
C ASP A 124 17.90 6.31 -4.66
N ILE A 125 18.60 5.35 -5.26
CA ILE A 125 19.27 5.51 -6.55
C ILE A 125 18.24 5.66 -7.66
N ARG A 126 18.45 6.64 -8.56
CA ARG A 126 17.61 6.83 -9.75
C ARG A 126 17.61 5.55 -10.60
N GLY A 127 16.41 5.09 -10.98
CA GLY A 127 16.23 3.87 -11.80
C GLY A 127 15.66 2.67 -11.06
N PHE A 128 15.67 2.64 -9.72
CA PHE A 128 14.95 1.62 -8.97
C PHE A 128 13.47 2.02 -8.81
N LEU A 129 12.57 1.09 -9.10
CA LEU A 129 11.12 1.32 -9.04
C LEU A 129 10.58 1.34 -7.59
N LEU A 130 11.32 0.79 -6.63
CA LEU A 130 10.91 0.68 -5.22
C LEU A 130 12.12 0.86 -4.30
N GLY A 131 11.99 1.74 -3.32
CA GLY A 131 13.02 2.04 -2.32
C GLY A 131 13.21 0.91 -1.30
N SER A 132 14.40 0.86 -0.72
CA SER A 132 14.77 -0.13 0.30
C SER A 132 13.89 -0.04 1.54
N THR A 133 13.59 1.17 2.01
CA THR A 133 12.74 1.41 3.18
C THR A 133 11.29 0.96 2.92
N SER A 134 10.71 1.33 1.76
CA SER A 134 9.34 0.96 1.40
C SER A 134 9.17 -0.55 1.32
N ARG A 135 10.14 -1.26 0.73
CA ARG A 135 10.17 -2.72 0.68
C ARG A 135 10.25 -3.33 2.08
N GLN A 136 11.12 -2.82 2.94
CA GLN A 136 11.27 -3.32 4.31
C GLN A 136 10.00 -3.06 5.14
N VAL A 137 9.41 -1.87 5.04
CA VAL A 137 8.13 -1.57 5.72
C VAL A 137 7.04 -2.51 5.23
N ALA A 138 6.91 -2.72 3.90
CA ALA A 138 5.94 -3.65 3.34
C ALA A 138 6.11 -5.08 3.86
N ALA A 139 7.35 -5.51 4.15
CA ALA A 139 7.64 -6.83 4.70
C ALA A 139 7.23 -6.97 6.18
N ILE A 140 7.33 -5.90 7.00
CA ILE A 140 7.17 -5.98 8.47
C ILE A 140 5.98 -5.21 9.03
N THR A 141 5.22 -4.49 8.20
CA THR A 141 4.10 -3.65 8.67
C THR A 141 3.03 -4.46 9.40
N PRO A 142 2.52 -3.95 10.55
CA PRO A 142 1.46 -4.63 11.31
C PRO A 142 0.05 -4.32 10.80
N CYS A 143 -0.10 -3.42 9.83
CA CYS A 143 -1.36 -2.93 9.32
C CYS A 143 -1.27 -2.66 7.80
N PRO A 144 -2.38 -2.35 7.12
CA PRO A 144 -2.40 -1.95 5.72
C PRO A 144 -1.39 -0.86 5.40
N LEU A 145 -0.75 -0.97 4.23
CA LEU A 145 0.26 -0.05 3.73
C LEU A 145 -0.09 0.42 2.33
N LEU A 146 -0.25 1.72 2.16
CA LEU A 146 -0.37 2.37 0.85
C LEU A 146 0.98 2.96 0.44
N VAL A 147 1.53 2.42 -0.64
CA VAL A 147 2.77 2.88 -1.24
C VAL A 147 2.45 3.76 -2.44
N LEU A 148 2.75 5.04 -2.33
CA LEU A 148 2.48 6.06 -3.35
C LEU A 148 3.57 6.05 -4.42
N LYS A 149 3.19 5.86 -5.67
CA LYS A 149 4.06 5.94 -6.85
C LYS A 149 3.82 7.20 -7.67
N GLN A 150 2.74 7.89 -7.37
CA GLN A 150 2.32 9.15 -7.97
C GLN A 150 1.47 9.94 -6.98
N SER A 151 1.21 11.21 -7.26
CA SER A 151 0.24 11.99 -6.49
C SER A 151 -1.14 11.34 -6.58
N LEU A 152 -1.80 11.17 -5.44
CA LEU A 152 -3.09 10.48 -5.31
C LEU A 152 -4.01 11.34 -4.44
N THR A 153 -4.64 12.34 -5.03
CA THR A 153 -5.60 13.23 -4.35
C THR A 153 -7.03 12.71 -4.45
N THR A 154 -7.31 11.89 -5.45
CA THR A 154 -8.63 11.27 -5.65
C THR A 154 -8.45 9.78 -5.97
N LEU A 155 -9.44 8.99 -5.58
CA LEU A 155 -9.54 7.56 -5.90
C LEU A 155 -10.74 7.36 -6.83
N ARG A 156 -10.50 7.32 -8.13
CA ARG A 156 -11.58 7.15 -9.14
C ARG A 156 -11.65 5.74 -9.67
N ARG A 157 -10.51 5.18 -10.07
CA ARG A 157 -10.42 3.83 -10.68
C ARG A 157 -9.51 2.96 -9.83
N VAL A 158 -10.11 1.93 -9.27
CA VAL A 158 -9.43 1.04 -8.33
C VAL A 158 -9.52 -0.40 -8.83
N THR A 159 -8.38 -1.05 -9.03
CA THR A 159 -8.32 -2.48 -9.30
C THR A 159 -8.08 -3.25 -8.00
N LEU A 160 -8.98 -4.16 -7.67
CA LEU A 160 -8.85 -5.10 -6.56
C LEU A 160 -8.51 -6.48 -7.11
N ALA A 161 -7.27 -6.93 -6.91
CA ALA A 161 -6.87 -8.28 -7.29
C ALA A 161 -7.16 -9.25 -6.13
N VAL A 162 -7.92 -10.30 -6.43
CA VAL A 162 -8.39 -11.28 -5.46
C VAL A 162 -8.11 -12.72 -5.90
N ASP A 163 -7.85 -13.55 -4.93
CA ASP A 163 -7.93 -15.00 -4.98
C ASP A 163 -8.89 -15.47 -3.88
N ASP A 164 -9.18 -16.75 -3.75
CA ASP A 164 -10.08 -17.25 -2.70
C ASP A 164 -9.42 -17.31 -1.31
N SER A 165 -8.32 -16.60 -1.09
CA SER A 165 -7.60 -16.59 0.18
C SER A 165 -8.22 -15.65 1.22
N SER A 166 -7.97 -15.95 2.50
CA SER A 166 -8.34 -15.07 3.61
C SER A 166 -7.74 -13.66 3.53
N PRO A 167 -6.45 -13.47 3.13
CA PRO A 167 -5.89 -12.14 2.89
C PRO A 167 -6.65 -11.32 1.86
N SER A 168 -7.02 -11.92 0.74
CA SER A 168 -7.73 -11.23 -0.34
C SER A 168 -9.14 -10.82 0.07
N ARG A 169 -9.87 -11.67 0.81
CA ARG A 169 -11.17 -11.31 1.40
C ARG A 169 -11.05 -10.16 2.41
N ARG A 170 -9.96 -10.11 3.19
CA ARG A 170 -9.70 -8.96 4.08
C ARG A 170 -9.42 -7.69 3.29
N ALA A 171 -8.68 -7.79 2.17
CA ALA A 171 -8.41 -6.65 1.31
C ALA A 171 -9.70 -6.06 0.73
N ALA A 172 -10.60 -6.90 0.22
CA ALA A 172 -11.90 -6.49 -0.28
C ALA A 172 -12.72 -5.75 0.79
N ARG A 173 -12.80 -6.32 1.99
CA ARG A 173 -13.54 -5.70 3.12
C ARG A 173 -12.92 -4.38 3.55
N PHE A 174 -11.58 -4.31 3.67
CA PHE A 174 -10.89 -3.09 4.06
C PHE A 174 -11.08 -1.99 3.02
N LEU A 175 -10.92 -2.31 1.74
CA LEU A 175 -11.13 -1.40 0.63
C LEU A 175 -12.54 -0.80 0.68
N ARG A 176 -13.56 -1.64 0.68
CA ARG A 176 -14.97 -1.22 0.67
C ARG A 176 -15.35 -0.35 1.88
N ASN A 177 -14.92 -0.74 3.08
CA ASN A 177 -15.39 -0.12 4.32
C ASN A 177 -14.56 1.08 4.77
N ARG A 178 -13.30 1.21 4.32
CA ARG A 178 -12.35 2.16 4.89
C ARG A 178 -11.67 3.09 3.89
N VAL A 179 -11.64 2.73 2.60
CA VAL A 179 -10.78 3.42 1.62
C VAL A 179 -11.59 4.13 0.54
N LEU A 180 -12.54 3.44 -0.09
CA LEU A 180 -13.22 3.95 -1.28
C LEU A 180 -14.12 5.16 -1.01
N PRO A 181 -13.99 6.26 -1.77
CA PRO A 181 -15.04 7.28 -1.85
C PRO A 181 -16.25 6.73 -2.61
N ASN A 182 -17.42 7.32 -2.42
CA ASN A 182 -18.67 6.84 -3.05
C ASN A 182 -18.67 6.95 -4.59
N THR A 183 -17.73 7.72 -5.15
CA THR A 183 -17.60 7.95 -6.61
C THR A 183 -16.63 7.01 -7.29
N ALA A 184 -16.04 6.06 -6.55
CA ALA A 184 -15.04 5.16 -7.11
C ALA A 184 -15.65 4.08 -8.00
N GLU A 185 -14.99 3.80 -9.12
CA GLU A 185 -15.22 2.66 -9.99
C GLU A 185 -14.25 1.54 -9.59
N VAL A 186 -14.75 0.34 -9.38
CA VAL A 186 -13.96 -0.79 -8.90
C VAL A 186 -13.94 -1.92 -9.91
N THR A 187 -12.76 -2.27 -10.39
CA THR A 187 -12.54 -3.51 -11.14
C THR A 187 -12.06 -4.59 -10.18
N ILE A 188 -12.85 -5.66 -10.02
CA ILE A 188 -12.47 -6.83 -9.22
C ILE A 188 -11.93 -7.90 -10.17
N LEU A 189 -10.65 -8.24 -10.03
CA LEU A 189 -9.92 -9.13 -10.93
C LEU A 189 -9.50 -10.41 -10.20
N THR A 190 -9.80 -11.55 -10.78
CA THR A 190 -9.17 -12.83 -10.44
C THR A 190 -8.38 -13.34 -11.62
N ALA A 191 -7.10 -13.62 -11.38
CA ALA A 191 -6.23 -14.30 -12.33
C ALA A 191 -5.91 -15.70 -11.79
N THR A 192 -6.12 -16.73 -12.60
CA THR A 192 -5.81 -18.12 -12.25
C THR A 192 -4.81 -18.67 -13.26
N GLU A 193 -3.83 -19.43 -12.78
CA GLU A 193 -2.92 -20.13 -13.68
C GLU A 193 -3.59 -21.37 -14.24
N SER A 194 -3.30 -21.67 -15.51
CA SER A 194 -3.74 -22.91 -16.12
C SER A 194 -3.12 -24.11 -15.37
N PRO A 195 -3.91 -25.14 -15.02
CA PRO A 195 -3.38 -26.38 -14.44
C PRO A 195 -2.54 -27.17 -15.43
N VAL A 196 -2.51 -26.74 -16.71
CA VAL A 196 -1.83 -27.40 -17.81
C VAL A 196 -0.76 -26.45 -18.36
N THR A 197 0.47 -26.94 -18.47
CA THR A 197 1.55 -26.17 -19.11
C THR A 197 1.27 -25.97 -20.61
N ASP A 198 1.79 -24.89 -21.20
CA ASP A 198 1.64 -24.60 -22.63
C ASP A 198 2.07 -25.75 -23.52
N LEU A 199 3.12 -26.50 -23.11
CA LEU A 199 3.58 -27.66 -23.83
C LEU A 199 2.54 -28.78 -23.80
N ALA A 200 1.98 -29.10 -22.64
CA ALA A 200 0.97 -30.13 -22.48
C ALA A 200 -0.34 -29.76 -23.18
N ALA A 201 -0.71 -28.49 -23.17
CA ALA A 201 -1.92 -27.97 -23.84
C ALA A 201 -1.93 -28.24 -25.34
N ARG A 202 -0.76 -28.30 -25.99
CA ARG A 202 -0.64 -28.61 -27.43
C ARG A 202 -1.04 -30.05 -27.79
N TYR A 203 -1.09 -30.95 -26.81
CA TYR A 203 -1.43 -32.35 -26.97
C TYR A 203 -2.84 -32.70 -26.47
N LEU A 204 -3.59 -31.72 -25.98
CA LEU A 204 -4.95 -31.88 -25.51
C LEU A 204 -5.94 -31.32 -26.53
N SER A 205 -7.10 -31.96 -26.64
CA SER A 205 -8.22 -31.39 -27.39
C SER A 205 -8.81 -30.21 -26.60
N GLU A 206 -9.53 -29.32 -27.29
CA GLU A 206 -10.24 -28.21 -26.66
C GLU A 206 -11.19 -28.68 -25.54
N SER A 207 -11.89 -29.79 -25.75
CA SER A 207 -12.78 -30.36 -24.75
C SER A 207 -12.05 -30.88 -23.52
N GLN A 208 -10.88 -31.49 -23.70
CA GLN A 208 -10.04 -31.94 -22.58
C GLN A 208 -9.48 -30.74 -21.78
N LEU A 209 -8.99 -29.71 -22.49
CA LEU A 209 -8.48 -28.50 -21.87
C LEU A 209 -9.60 -27.79 -21.11
N ALA A 210 -10.78 -27.63 -21.72
CA ALA A 210 -11.96 -27.03 -21.07
C ALA A 210 -12.39 -27.81 -19.82
N ALA A 211 -12.37 -29.15 -19.86
CA ALA A 211 -12.71 -29.97 -18.71
C ALA A 211 -11.74 -29.77 -17.52
N LEU A 212 -10.44 -29.57 -17.81
CA LEU A 212 -9.41 -29.33 -16.77
C LEU A 212 -9.47 -27.92 -16.19
N THR A 213 -9.82 -26.93 -17.00
CA THR A 213 -9.81 -25.51 -16.58
C THR A 213 -11.13 -25.02 -15.99
N ARG A 214 -12.26 -25.63 -16.41
CA ARG A 214 -13.62 -25.26 -15.98
C ARG A 214 -13.77 -25.13 -14.46
N PRO A 215 -13.34 -26.10 -13.61
CA PRO A 215 -13.55 -25.99 -12.16
C PRO A 215 -12.83 -24.81 -11.51
N ALA A 216 -11.70 -24.38 -12.07
CA ALA A 216 -10.98 -23.21 -11.59
C ALA A 216 -11.70 -21.91 -12.00
N MET A 217 -12.20 -21.85 -13.24
CA MET A 217 -12.95 -20.71 -13.75
C MET A 217 -14.29 -20.53 -13.04
N GLU A 218 -15.01 -21.61 -12.76
CA GLU A 218 -16.28 -21.58 -12.02
C GLU A 218 -16.07 -21.06 -10.58
N ARG A 219 -15.07 -21.56 -9.85
CA ARG A 219 -14.71 -21.03 -8.53
C ARG A 219 -14.34 -19.56 -8.55
N ALA A 220 -13.58 -19.14 -9.58
CA ALA A 220 -13.21 -17.74 -9.75
C ALA A 220 -14.45 -16.86 -10.02
N ALA A 221 -15.37 -17.31 -10.87
CA ALA A 221 -16.62 -16.62 -11.15
C ALA A 221 -17.49 -16.51 -9.90
N ASP A 222 -17.70 -17.58 -9.15
CA ASP A 222 -18.46 -17.60 -7.90
C ASP A 222 -17.90 -16.62 -6.84
N LEU A 223 -16.57 -16.51 -6.79
CA LEU A 223 -15.93 -15.54 -5.89
C LEU A 223 -16.23 -14.11 -6.33
N LEU A 224 -16.09 -13.83 -7.63
CA LEU A 224 -16.33 -12.50 -8.16
C LEU A 224 -17.80 -12.09 -8.07
N ASP A 225 -18.73 -12.99 -8.30
CA ASP A 225 -20.17 -12.69 -8.17
C ASP A 225 -20.52 -12.28 -6.74
N LYS A 226 -20.01 -12.99 -5.74
CA LYS A 226 -20.19 -12.62 -4.32
C LYS A 226 -19.64 -11.24 -4.00
N LEU A 227 -18.40 -10.95 -4.46
CA LEU A 227 -17.77 -9.65 -4.22
C LEU A 227 -18.45 -8.53 -5.01
N HIS A 228 -18.86 -8.79 -6.24
CA HIS A 228 -19.65 -7.87 -7.06
C HIS A 228 -20.89 -7.41 -6.28
N ASP A 229 -21.70 -8.38 -5.80
CA ASP A 229 -22.91 -8.09 -5.04
C ASP A 229 -22.64 -7.30 -3.76
N GLU A 230 -21.54 -7.64 -3.06
CA GLU A 230 -21.15 -6.92 -1.85
C GLU A 230 -20.79 -5.46 -2.12
N PHE A 231 -20.05 -5.17 -3.20
CA PHE A 231 -19.66 -3.82 -3.57
C PHE A 231 -20.83 -3.04 -4.19
N LEU A 232 -21.65 -3.68 -5.01
CA LEU A 232 -22.86 -3.07 -5.58
C LEU A 232 -23.84 -2.66 -4.49
N LYS A 233 -24.10 -3.53 -3.49
CA LYS A 233 -24.93 -3.21 -2.31
C LYS A 233 -24.36 -2.06 -1.48
N ALA A 234 -23.06 -1.86 -1.51
CA ALA A 234 -22.39 -0.73 -0.86
C ALA A 234 -22.42 0.56 -1.71
N GLY A 235 -23.02 0.53 -2.91
CA GLY A 235 -23.23 1.69 -3.78
C GLY A 235 -22.12 1.99 -4.77
N TYR A 236 -21.17 1.06 -4.99
CA TYR A 236 -20.07 1.27 -5.93
C TYR A 236 -20.41 0.80 -7.34
N ALA A 237 -19.83 1.47 -8.36
CA ALA A 237 -19.78 0.94 -9.72
C ALA A 237 -18.73 -0.17 -9.79
N VAL A 238 -19.14 -1.38 -10.21
CA VAL A 238 -18.29 -2.57 -10.16
C VAL A 238 -18.23 -3.27 -11.50
N THR A 239 -17.02 -3.63 -11.91
CA THR A 239 -16.75 -4.52 -13.05
C THR A 239 -15.97 -5.74 -12.53
N THR A 240 -16.29 -6.93 -13.02
CA THR A 240 -15.58 -8.15 -12.67
C THR A 240 -14.82 -8.73 -13.86
N VAL A 241 -13.62 -9.22 -13.62
CA VAL A 241 -12.75 -9.78 -14.66
C VAL A 241 -12.15 -11.09 -14.18
N VAL A 242 -12.41 -12.18 -14.87
CA VAL A 242 -11.71 -13.47 -14.70
C VAL A 242 -10.75 -13.66 -15.87
N ARG A 243 -9.53 -14.06 -15.59
CA ARG A 243 -8.54 -14.41 -16.58
C ARG A 243 -7.81 -15.69 -16.17
N MET A 244 -7.52 -16.53 -17.17
CA MET A 244 -6.64 -17.67 -16.99
C MET A 244 -5.36 -17.39 -17.75
N ASP A 245 -4.36 -16.86 -17.04
CA ASP A 245 -3.06 -16.46 -17.58
C ASP A 245 -2.10 -16.23 -16.39
N HIS A 246 -0.86 -15.89 -16.67
CA HIS A 246 0.14 -15.57 -15.64
C HIS A 246 -0.36 -14.42 -14.74
N VAL A 247 -0.43 -14.69 -13.43
CA VAL A 247 -1.11 -13.82 -12.45
C VAL A 247 -0.59 -12.38 -12.47
N ILE A 248 0.72 -12.21 -12.43
CA ILE A 248 1.36 -10.88 -12.33
C ILE A 248 1.10 -10.08 -13.60
N ASP A 249 1.34 -10.68 -14.76
CA ASP A 249 1.18 -10.01 -16.06
C ASP A 249 -0.28 -9.61 -16.30
N THR A 250 -1.20 -10.47 -15.91
CA THR A 250 -2.64 -10.20 -16.00
C THR A 250 -3.04 -9.01 -15.16
N ILE A 251 -2.58 -8.95 -13.90
CA ILE A 251 -2.89 -7.83 -13.00
C ILE A 251 -2.28 -6.53 -13.54
N VAL A 252 -1.04 -6.54 -13.99
CA VAL A 252 -0.37 -5.35 -14.53
C VAL A 252 -1.09 -4.85 -15.78
N LYS A 253 -1.38 -5.74 -16.74
CA LYS A 253 -2.13 -5.38 -17.97
C LYS A 253 -3.51 -4.81 -17.65
N GLN A 254 -4.22 -5.37 -16.68
CA GLN A 254 -5.54 -4.86 -16.29
C GLN A 254 -5.44 -3.46 -15.66
N VAL A 255 -4.48 -3.25 -14.76
CA VAL A 255 -4.22 -1.94 -14.14
C VAL A 255 -3.91 -0.89 -15.20
N GLU A 256 -3.13 -1.23 -16.22
CA GLU A 256 -2.79 -0.34 -17.35
C GLU A 256 -4.02 -0.05 -18.22
N ALA A 257 -4.79 -1.08 -18.57
CA ALA A 257 -5.99 -0.95 -19.41
C ALA A 257 -7.05 -0.05 -18.75
N ASP A 258 -7.28 -0.23 -17.45
CA ASP A 258 -8.22 0.57 -16.67
C ASP A 258 -7.66 1.95 -16.30
N ARG A 259 -6.36 2.19 -16.53
CA ARG A 259 -5.64 3.37 -16.02
C ARG A 259 -5.93 3.56 -14.53
N SER A 260 -5.78 2.50 -13.75
CA SER A 260 -6.12 2.50 -12.34
C SER A 260 -5.24 3.47 -11.54
N ASP A 261 -5.87 4.20 -10.62
CA ASP A 261 -5.17 5.08 -9.66
C ASP A 261 -4.52 4.24 -8.55
N LEU A 262 -5.17 3.13 -8.21
CA LEU A 262 -4.80 2.24 -7.10
C LEU A 262 -4.99 0.77 -7.46
N LEU A 263 -3.95 -0.02 -7.20
CA LEU A 263 -4.06 -1.48 -7.11
C LEU A 263 -4.18 -1.89 -5.64
N VAL A 264 -5.15 -2.75 -5.32
CA VAL A 264 -5.35 -3.30 -3.97
C VAL A 264 -5.11 -4.81 -3.99
N ILE A 265 -4.26 -5.28 -3.09
CA ILE A 265 -3.91 -6.68 -2.93
C ILE A 265 -3.94 -7.11 -1.46
N GLY A 266 -4.31 -8.36 -1.22
CA GLY A 266 -4.13 -9.01 0.07
C GLY A 266 -2.70 -9.51 0.23
N ALA A 267 -2.13 -9.43 1.42
CA ALA A 267 -0.89 -10.08 1.75
C ALA A 267 -1.04 -10.99 2.96
N ARG A 268 -0.29 -12.10 2.99
CA ARG A 268 -0.30 -13.05 4.10
C ARG A 268 0.12 -12.37 5.39
N ASP A 269 -0.47 -12.79 6.51
CA ASP A 269 -0.07 -12.32 7.82
C ASP A 269 1.33 -12.88 8.17
N LEU A 270 2.08 -12.08 8.91
CA LEU A 270 3.45 -12.45 9.32
C LEU A 270 3.38 -13.55 10.38
N THR A 271 3.80 -14.76 10.05
CA THR A 271 4.13 -15.78 11.04
C THR A 271 5.48 -15.45 11.71
N LYS A 272 5.72 -15.96 12.93
CA LYS A 272 6.95 -15.65 13.69
C LYS A 272 8.25 -15.98 12.93
N SER A 273 8.23 -16.93 12.01
CA SER A 273 9.38 -17.38 11.22
C SER A 273 9.53 -16.68 9.86
N GLU A 274 8.45 -16.10 9.30
CA GLU A 274 8.42 -15.53 7.94
C GLU A 274 8.46 -13.99 7.91
N ARG A 275 8.82 -13.35 9.01
CA ARG A 275 8.71 -11.89 9.24
C ARG A 275 9.52 -10.98 8.32
N LEU A 276 10.18 -11.51 7.30
CA LEU A 276 11.07 -10.73 6.44
C LEU A 276 10.69 -10.74 4.95
N HIS A 277 9.57 -11.37 4.55
CA HIS A 277 9.21 -11.48 3.14
C HIS A 277 7.76 -11.07 2.87
N LEU A 278 7.58 -10.27 1.83
CA LEU A 278 6.27 -9.78 1.39
C LEU A 278 5.48 -10.82 0.57
N GLY A 279 6.03 -11.92 0.20
CA GLY A 279 5.46 -12.85 -0.80
C GLY A 279 5.79 -12.40 -2.23
N SER A 280 6.11 -13.37 -3.09
CA SER A 280 6.62 -13.10 -4.45
C SER A 280 5.67 -12.26 -5.31
N VAL A 281 4.39 -12.60 -5.32
CA VAL A 281 3.37 -11.86 -6.10
C VAL A 281 3.23 -10.42 -5.61
N SER A 282 3.06 -10.22 -4.29
CA SER A 282 2.88 -8.88 -3.72
C SER A 282 4.13 -8.01 -3.91
N GLU A 283 5.34 -8.59 -3.76
CA GLU A 283 6.59 -7.86 -3.98
C GLU A 283 6.78 -7.48 -5.45
N THR A 284 6.47 -8.39 -6.36
CA THR A 284 6.59 -8.14 -7.81
C THR A 284 5.58 -7.09 -8.26
N LEU A 285 4.32 -7.18 -7.83
CA LEU A 285 3.30 -6.18 -8.12
C LEU A 285 3.66 -4.83 -7.54
N LEU A 286 4.12 -4.77 -6.28
CA LEU A 286 4.58 -3.53 -5.66
C LEU A 286 5.71 -2.88 -6.46
N ARG A 287 6.56 -3.66 -7.11
CA ARG A 287 7.67 -3.16 -7.94
C ARG A 287 7.22 -2.69 -9.33
N HIS A 288 6.39 -3.48 -10.00
CA HIS A 288 6.17 -3.37 -11.45
C HIS A 288 4.87 -2.66 -11.86
N THR A 289 3.85 -2.54 -10.99
CA THR A 289 2.64 -1.80 -11.37
C THR A 289 2.92 -0.31 -11.54
N PRO A 290 2.31 0.35 -12.52
CA PRO A 290 2.51 1.79 -12.77
C PRO A 290 1.80 2.69 -11.75
N CYS A 291 0.74 2.21 -11.11
CA CYS A 291 -0.04 2.96 -10.12
C CYS A 291 0.40 2.72 -8.67
N SER A 292 -0.16 3.48 -7.74
CA SER A 292 -0.01 3.27 -6.30
C SER A 292 -0.57 1.91 -5.86
N VAL A 293 0.01 1.31 -4.80
CA VAL A 293 -0.37 -0.05 -4.36
C VAL A 293 -0.74 -0.04 -2.88
N LEU A 294 -1.94 -0.53 -2.58
CA LEU A 294 -2.41 -0.80 -1.22
C LEU A 294 -2.26 -2.29 -0.90
N ILE A 295 -1.37 -2.59 0.02
CA ILE A 295 -1.14 -3.94 0.54
C ILE A 295 -1.91 -4.07 1.84
N VAL A 296 -2.88 -4.99 1.89
CA VAL A 296 -3.73 -5.19 3.06
C VAL A 296 -3.30 -6.44 3.83
N ARG A 297 -2.87 -6.22 5.07
CA ARG A 297 -2.57 -7.27 6.06
C ARG A 297 -2.91 -6.79 7.45
N GLY A 298 -2.99 -7.70 8.43
CA GLY A 298 -3.08 -7.35 9.84
C GLY A 298 -4.25 -6.43 10.20
N VAL A 299 -5.36 -6.47 9.46
CA VAL A 299 -6.52 -5.62 9.72
C VAL A 299 -7.08 -5.98 11.09
N ARG A 300 -7.15 -5.00 11.98
CA ARG A 300 -7.87 -5.12 13.24
C ARG A 300 -9.37 -5.14 12.93
N GLY A 301 -10.06 -6.16 13.42
CA GLY A 301 -11.50 -6.33 13.30
C GLY A 301 -12.30 -5.23 13.98
#